data_75b39b446008a3f298b42c25976e9636
#
_entry.id   75b39b446008a3f298b42c25976e9636
#
_cell.length_a   1.000
_cell.length_b   1.000
_cell.length_c   1.000
_cell.angle_alpha   90.00
_cell.angle_beta   90.00
_cell.angle_gamma   90.00
#
_symmetry.space_group_name_H-M   'P 1'
#
loop_
_entity.id
_entity.type
_entity.pdbx_description
1 polymer ?
#
loop_
_entity_poly.entity_id
_entity_poly.type
_entity_poly.pdbx_seq_one_letter_code
_entity_poly.pdbx_strand_id
1 'polypeptide(L)'
;MRIVFIALISLAICHSSAQSVPPPAATPTPAAPPNTTQEYLDVHNQARAEVGVAPLKWSQNLANATSLLVRYQRNQQNCSFANLTSGKYGGNQLWASGMAVPPRTAVEAWVAEKKFYNYANNSCETGHQCGVYTQVVWRKSLELGCAQATCAKDVASLTICFYNPPGNVVGEKPY
;
A
#
# COMPACT_ATOMS: atom_id res chain seq x y z
N MET A 1 -16.53 100.28 11.59
CA MET A 1 -16.25 99.06 12.34
C MET A 1 -16.45 97.90 11.39
N ARG A 2 -15.32 97.38 10.81
CA ARG A 2 -15.35 96.28 9.85
C ARG A 2 -15.06 94.96 10.60
N ILE A 3 -16.00 94.04 10.54
CA ILE A 3 -15.87 92.69 11.12
C ILE A 3 -15.32 91.81 10.04
N VAL A 4 -14.11 91.20 10.25
CA VAL A 4 -13.49 90.24 9.39
C VAL A 4 -13.89 88.84 9.90
N PHE A 5 -14.60 88.06 9.06
CA PHE A 5 -14.84 86.64 9.33
C PHE A 5 -13.68 85.83 8.79
N ILE A 6 -13.01 85.16 9.69
CA ILE A 6 -11.99 84.15 9.31
C ILE A 6 -12.70 82.79 9.19
N ALA A 7 -12.75 82.25 7.97
CA ALA A 7 -13.25 80.89 7.73
C ALA A 7 -12.13 79.88 7.97
N LEU A 8 -12.30 79.04 8.98
CA LEU A 8 -11.40 77.94 9.22
C LEU A 8 -11.77 76.76 8.27
N ILE A 9 -10.87 76.44 7.33
CA ILE A 9 -11.00 75.29 6.43
C ILE A 9 -10.37 74.09 7.17
N SER A 10 -11.22 73.16 7.63
CA SER A 10 -10.76 71.90 8.17
C SER A 10 -10.41 70.92 7.04
N LEU A 11 -9.13 70.64 6.86
CA LEU A 11 -8.70 69.54 5.97
C LEU A 11 -8.98 68.21 6.63
N ALA A 12 -9.94 67.48 6.13
CA ALA A 12 -10.16 66.06 6.50
C ALA A 12 -9.14 65.20 5.74
N ILE A 13 -8.15 64.66 6.45
CA ILE A 13 -7.21 63.66 5.93
C ILE A 13 -7.89 62.30 5.92
N CYS A 14 -8.33 61.85 4.72
CA CYS A 14 -8.78 60.46 4.50
C CYS A 14 -7.58 59.52 4.60
N HIS A 15 -7.47 58.79 5.72
CA HIS A 15 -6.53 57.67 5.83
C HIS A 15 -7.15 56.49 5.06
N SER A 16 -6.58 56.21 3.87
CA SER A 16 -6.93 54.99 3.10
C SER A 16 -6.15 53.80 3.72
N SER A 17 -6.84 53.04 4.54
CA SER A 17 -6.31 51.76 5.04
C SER A 17 -6.30 50.74 3.93
N ALA A 18 -5.16 50.48 3.31
CA ALA A 18 -4.98 49.35 2.39
C ALA A 18 -5.11 48.04 3.17
N GLN A 19 -6.25 47.40 3.05
CA GLN A 19 -6.44 46.03 3.53
C GLN A 19 -5.63 45.09 2.63
N SER A 20 -4.57 44.48 3.16
CA SER A 20 -3.85 43.41 2.48
C SER A 20 -4.77 42.16 2.43
N VAL A 21 -5.27 41.85 1.24
CA VAL A 21 -5.98 40.60 0.98
C VAL A 21 -4.98 39.45 1.13
N PRO A 22 -5.21 38.47 2.01
CA PRO A 22 -4.33 37.31 2.09
C PRO A 22 -4.32 36.57 0.75
N PRO A 23 -3.18 36.00 0.32
CA PRO A 23 -3.11 35.23 -0.91
C PRO A 23 -4.09 34.04 -0.83
N PRO A 24 -4.76 33.67 -1.95
CA PRO A 24 -5.66 32.53 -1.97
C PRO A 24 -4.92 31.28 -1.52
N ALA A 25 -5.52 30.54 -0.60
CA ALA A 25 -4.99 29.27 -0.14
C ALA A 25 -4.74 28.36 -1.35
N ALA A 26 -3.51 27.84 -1.48
CA ALA A 26 -3.17 26.95 -2.57
C ALA A 26 -4.13 25.74 -2.54
N THR A 27 -4.87 25.56 -3.62
CA THR A 27 -5.72 24.36 -3.81
C THR A 27 -4.81 23.14 -3.74
N PRO A 28 -5.11 22.11 -2.91
CA PRO A 28 -4.28 20.92 -2.86
C PRO A 28 -4.24 20.30 -4.26
N THR A 29 -3.04 20.19 -4.82
CA THR A 29 -2.81 19.48 -6.09
C THR A 29 -3.31 18.05 -5.90
N PRO A 30 -4.15 17.50 -6.78
CA PRO A 30 -4.54 16.10 -6.73
C PRO A 30 -3.30 15.24 -6.67
N ALA A 31 -3.21 14.34 -5.67
CA ALA A 31 -2.10 13.41 -5.57
C ALA A 31 -2.04 12.59 -6.87
N ALA A 32 -0.86 12.45 -7.46
CA ALA A 32 -0.67 11.56 -8.61
C ALA A 32 -1.16 10.16 -8.22
N PRO A 33 -1.82 9.42 -9.15
CA PRO A 33 -2.26 8.07 -8.86
C PRO A 33 -1.07 7.24 -8.38
N PRO A 34 -1.20 6.50 -7.26
CA PRO A 34 -0.11 5.69 -6.73
C PRO A 34 0.33 4.70 -7.81
N ASN A 35 1.63 4.55 -8.00
CA ASN A 35 2.12 3.51 -8.89
C ASN A 35 1.90 2.14 -8.23
N THR A 36 1.69 1.12 -9.02
CA THR A 36 1.39 -0.26 -8.58
C THR A 36 2.41 -0.78 -7.53
N THR A 37 3.68 -0.47 -7.70
CA THR A 37 4.76 -0.84 -6.76
C THR A 37 4.53 -0.22 -5.39
N GLN A 38 4.21 1.08 -5.36
CA GLN A 38 3.98 1.80 -4.12
C GLN A 38 2.74 1.30 -3.39
N GLU A 39 1.67 0.97 -4.10
CA GLU A 39 0.47 0.40 -3.50
C GLU A 39 0.75 -0.93 -2.79
N TYR A 40 1.54 -1.84 -3.41
CA TYR A 40 1.95 -3.07 -2.74
C TYR A 40 2.73 -2.78 -1.47
N LEU A 41 3.73 -1.89 -1.54
CA LEU A 41 4.56 -1.54 -0.38
C LEU A 41 3.76 -0.89 0.76
N ASP A 42 2.90 0.06 0.43
CA ASP A 42 2.16 0.84 1.43
C ASP A 42 1.29 -0.05 2.32
N VAL A 43 0.53 -0.97 1.71
CA VAL A 43 -0.36 -1.85 2.48
C VAL A 43 0.42 -2.88 3.30
N HIS A 44 1.50 -3.46 2.73
CA HIS A 44 2.39 -4.34 3.50
C HIS A 44 2.97 -3.59 4.70
N ASN A 45 3.52 -2.40 4.47
CA ASN A 45 4.22 -1.64 5.48
C ASN A 45 3.27 -1.06 6.54
N GLN A 46 2.03 -0.76 6.18
CA GLN A 46 0.99 -0.44 7.15
C GLN A 46 0.74 -1.61 8.11
N ALA A 47 0.50 -2.81 7.59
CA ALA A 47 0.27 -4.00 8.42
C ALA A 47 1.49 -4.34 9.31
N ARG A 48 2.70 -4.15 8.79
CA ARG A 48 3.95 -4.36 9.53
C ARG A 48 4.14 -3.35 10.65
N ALA A 49 3.83 -2.08 10.41
CA ALA A 49 3.89 -1.03 11.42
C ALA A 49 2.94 -1.30 12.60
N GLU A 50 1.75 -1.85 12.35
CA GLU A 50 0.79 -2.21 13.39
C GLU A 50 1.32 -3.23 14.41
N VAL A 51 2.31 -4.05 14.01
CA VAL A 51 2.94 -5.07 14.85
C VAL A 51 4.41 -4.74 15.20
N GLY A 52 4.85 -3.50 14.93
CA GLY A 52 6.19 -3.02 15.29
C GLY A 52 7.33 -3.66 14.48
N VAL A 53 7.07 -4.06 13.24
CA VAL A 53 8.05 -4.68 12.33
C VAL A 53 8.54 -3.67 11.30
N ALA A 54 9.84 -3.69 10.99
CA ALA A 54 10.46 -2.80 10.01
C ALA A 54 9.83 -2.94 8.61
N PRO A 55 9.73 -1.84 7.84
CA PRO A 55 9.12 -1.86 6.51
C PRO A 55 9.92 -2.71 5.52
N LEU A 56 9.20 -3.32 4.57
CA LEU A 56 9.77 -3.96 3.39
C LEU A 56 10.26 -2.91 2.39
N LYS A 57 11.29 -3.28 1.62
CA LYS A 57 11.78 -2.52 0.48
C LYS A 57 11.43 -3.25 -0.82
N TRP A 58 11.15 -2.49 -1.87
CA TRP A 58 10.92 -3.09 -3.17
C TRP A 58 12.22 -3.64 -3.76
N SER A 59 12.13 -4.87 -4.26
CA SER A 59 13.23 -5.53 -4.98
C SER A 59 12.80 -5.80 -6.42
N GLN A 60 13.44 -5.11 -7.36
CA GLN A 60 13.18 -5.31 -8.78
C GLN A 60 13.53 -6.74 -9.22
N ASN A 61 14.53 -7.35 -8.59
CA ASN A 61 14.89 -8.75 -8.87
C ASN A 61 13.77 -9.71 -8.48
N LEU A 62 13.14 -9.50 -7.29
CA LEU A 62 11.98 -10.29 -6.89
C LEU A 62 10.78 -10.04 -7.81
N ALA A 63 10.51 -8.79 -8.15
CA ALA A 63 9.43 -8.43 -9.07
C ALA A 63 9.59 -9.09 -10.44
N ASN A 64 10.81 -9.14 -10.96
CA ASN A 64 11.12 -9.83 -12.22
C ASN A 64 10.89 -11.35 -12.10
N ALA A 65 11.38 -11.98 -11.03
CA ALA A 65 11.16 -13.40 -10.78
C ALA A 65 9.66 -13.72 -10.62
N THR A 66 8.92 -12.89 -9.89
CA THR A 66 7.48 -13.05 -9.72
C THR A 66 6.74 -12.87 -11.05
N SER A 67 7.15 -11.91 -11.87
CA SER A 67 6.58 -11.68 -13.22
C SER A 67 6.79 -12.87 -14.15
N LEU A 68 7.92 -13.53 -14.08
CA LEU A 68 8.16 -14.77 -14.85
C LEU A 68 7.23 -15.89 -14.38
N LEU A 69 7.12 -16.09 -13.08
CA LEU A 69 6.26 -17.14 -12.51
C LEU A 69 4.80 -16.90 -12.84
N VAL A 70 4.26 -15.70 -12.63
CA VAL A 70 2.83 -15.44 -12.86
C VAL A 70 2.47 -15.58 -14.34
N ARG A 71 3.40 -15.22 -15.26
CA ARG A 71 3.22 -15.46 -16.71
C ARG A 71 3.26 -16.94 -17.06
N TYR A 72 4.14 -17.71 -16.43
CA TYR A 72 4.19 -19.16 -16.61
C TYR A 72 2.87 -19.80 -16.15
N GLN A 73 2.38 -19.44 -14.96
CA GLN A 73 1.08 -19.93 -14.46
C GLN A 73 -0.06 -19.57 -15.41
N ARG A 74 -0.09 -18.34 -15.90
CA ARG A 74 -1.09 -17.91 -16.89
C ARG A 74 -1.03 -18.71 -18.19
N ASN A 75 0.18 -18.88 -18.75
CA ASN A 75 0.33 -19.41 -20.11
C ASN A 75 0.37 -20.94 -20.17
N GLN A 76 0.92 -21.60 -19.13
CA GLN A 76 1.23 -23.02 -19.13
C GLN A 76 0.46 -23.82 -18.08
N GLN A 77 -0.05 -23.17 -17.03
CA GLN A 77 -0.70 -23.82 -15.90
C GLN A 77 -2.16 -23.42 -15.73
N ASN A 78 -2.79 -22.95 -16.80
CA ASN A 78 -4.20 -22.52 -16.80
C ASN A 78 -4.56 -21.57 -15.65
N CYS A 79 -3.64 -20.66 -15.30
CA CYS A 79 -3.81 -19.69 -14.20
C CYS A 79 -4.03 -20.31 -12.80
N SER A 80 -3.61 -21.54 -12.60
CA SER A 80 -3.66 -22.18 -11.29
C SER A 80 -2.64 -21.58 -10.33
N PHE A 81 -2.81 -21.85 -9.04
CA PHE A 81 -1.83 -21.47 -8.02
C PHE A 81 -0.45 -22.12 -8.30
N ALA A 82 0.58 -21.36 -8.06
CA ALA A 82 1.95 -21.85 -8.11
C ALA A 82 2.30 -22.64 -6.84
N ASN A 83 3.21 -23.62 -6.96
CA ASN A 83 3.82 -24.22 -5.79
C ASN A 83 4.90 -23.25 -5.25
N LEU A 84 4.61 -22.58 -4.13
CA LEU A 84 5.51 -21.62 -3.48
C LEU A 84 6.32 -22.24 -2.33
N THR A 85 6.10 -23.51 -1.96
CA THR A 85 6.68 -24.13 -0.77
C THR A 85 8.11 -24.62 -0.98
N SER A 86 8.51 -24.88 -2.21
CA SER A 86 9.85 -25.42 -2.56
C SER A 86 10.80 -24.34 -3.07
N GLY A 87 10.40 -23.07 -3.03
CA GLY A 87 11.14 -21.98 -3.61
C GLY A 87 12.21 -21.39 -2.69
N LYS A 88 13.13 -20.63 -3.29
CA LYS A 88 14.15 -19.82 -2.60
C LYS A 88 13.54 -18.68 -1.78
N TYR A 89 12.34 -18.23 -2.14
CA TYR A 89 11.66 -17.06 -1.60
C TYR A 89 10.39 -17.47 -0.86
N GLY A 90 10.00 -16.70 0.14
CA GLY A 90 8.65 -16.77 0.66
C GLY A 90 7.65 -16.26 -0.37
N GLY A 91 6.41 -16.65 -0.28
CA GLY A 91 5.44 -16.22 -1.27
C GLY A 91 4.01 -16.21 -0.79
N ASN A 92 3.26 -15.20 -1.24
CA ASN A 92 1.81 -15.12 -1.16
C ASN A 92 1.22 -15.09 -2.56
N GLN A 93 0.03 -15.64 -2.71
CA GLN A 93 -0.70 -15.59 -3.96
C GLN A 93 -2.21 -15.41 -3.73
N LEU A 94 -2.86 -14.72 -4.66
CA LEU A 94 -4.29 -14.52 -4.68
C LEU A 94 -4.82 -14.80 -6.08
N TRP A 95 -5.79 -15.69 -6.18
CA TRP A 95 -6.59 -15.84 -7.38
C TRP A 95 -7.94 -15.15 -7.16
N ALA A 96 -8.38 -14.34 -8.09
CA ALA A 96 -9.65 -13.64 -8.02
C ALA A 96 -10.39 -13.74 -9.35
N SER A 97 -11.68 -14.05 -9.30
CA SER A 97 -12.57 -13.97 -10.46
C SER A 97 -12.87 -12.51 -10.82
N GLY A 98 -13.07 -12.22 -12.09
CA GLY A 98 -13.31 -10.89 -12.61
C GLY A 98 -12.05 -10.22 -13.15
N MET A 99 -12.07 -8.90 -13.23
CA MET A 99 -10.94 -8.09 -13.72
C MET A 99 -9.74 -8.13 -12.76
N ALA A 100 -8.62 -7.56 -13.22
CA ALA A 100 -7.43 -7.42 -12.39
C ALA A 100 -7.77 -6.76 -11.04
N VAL A 101 -7.33 -7.41 -9.95
CA VAL A 101 -7.54 -6.91 -8.59
C VAL A 101 -6.50 -5.81 -8.30
N PRO A 102 -6.90 -4.65 -7.76
CA PRO A 102 -5.94 -3.64 -7.33
C PRO A 102 -4.91 -4.21 -6.35
N PRO A 103 -3.64 -3.76 -6.37
CA PRO A 103 -2.61 -4.21 -5.44
C PRO A 103 -3.04 -4.13 -3.98
N ARG A 104 -3.65 -3.02 -3.59
CA ARG A 104 -4.21 -2.81 -2.25
C ARG A 104 -5.16 -3.95 -1.86
N THR A 105 -6.15 -4.25 -2.70
CA THR A 105 -7.16 -5.29 -2.43
C THR A 105 -6.53 -6.67 -2.27
N ALA A 106 -5.50 -6.99 -3.07
CA ALA A 106 -4.80 -8.27 -2.94
C ALA A 106 -4.09 -8.40 -1.58
N VAL A 107 -3.40 -7.36 -1.14
CA VAL A 107 -2.68 -7.38 0.15
C VAL A 107 -3.65 -7.34 1.33
N GLU A 108 -4.71 -6.54 1.25
CA GLU A 108 -5.77 -6.49 2.28
C GLU A 108 -6.43 -7.85 2.48
N ALA A 109 -6.63 -8.63 1.41
CA ALA A 109 -7.15 -10.00 1.50
C ALA A 109 -6.19 -10.91 2.30
N TRP A 110 -4.87 -10.76 2.13
CA TRP A 110 -3.90 -11.51 2.94
C TRP A 110 -3.86 -11.01 4.39
N VAL A 111 -3.92 -9.71 4.62
CA VAL A 111 -3.94 -9.11 5.97
C VAL A 111 -5.21 -9.48 6.73
N ALA A 112 -6.33 -9.72 6.05
CA ALA A 112 -7.60 -10.11 6.67
C ALA A 112 -7.51 -11.42 7.48
N GLU A 113 -6.54 -12.31 7.22
CA GLU A 113 -6.31 -13.50 8.03
C GLU A 113 -5.81 -13.19 9.45
N LYS A 114 -5.35 -11.94 9.71
CA LYS A 114 -4.93 -11.46 11.05
C LYS A 114 -5.95 -11.81 12.14
N LYS A 115 -7.24 -11.72 11.85
CA LYS A 115 -8.33 -11.98 12.80
C LYS A 115 -8.36 -13.42 13.33
N PHE A 116 -7.75 -14.35 12.61
CA PHE A 116 -7.68 -15.77 12.98
C PHE A 116 -6.34 -16.16 13.61
N TYR A 117 -5.35 -15.25 13.60
CA TYR A 117 -4.02 -15.53 14.11
C TYR A 117 -3.89 -15.15 15.59
N ASN A 118 -3.48 -16.12 16.40
CA ASN A 118 -3.17 -15.89 17.82
C ASN A 118 -1.65 -15.83 18.03
N TYR A 119 -1.15 -14.63 18.27
CA TYR A 119 0.28 -14.40 18.50
C TYR A 119 0.81 -15.06 19.78
N ALA A 120 0.00 -15.12 20.86
CA ALA A 120 0.49 -15.63 22.15
C ALA A 120 1.02 -17.05 22.05
N ASN A 121 0.32 -17.92 21.37
CA ASN A 121 0.66 -19.33 21.18
C ASN A 121 1.13 -19.68 19.75
N ASN A 122 1.28 -18.67 18.85
CA ASN A 122 1.68 -18.86 17.46
C ASN A 122 0.79 -19.86 16.71
N SER A 123 -0.53 -19.70 16.83
CA SER A 123 -1.49 -20.61 16.20
C SER A 123 -2.49 -19.87 15.32
N CYS A 124 -3.10 -20.60 14.43
CA CYS A 124 -4.26 -20.16 13.66
C CYS A 124 -5.52 -20.82 14.21
N GLU A 125 -6.64 -20.12 14.18
CA GLU A 125 -7.94 -20.65 14.55
C GLU A 125 -8.29 -21.89 13.73
N THR A 126 -8.89 -22.89 14.38
CA THR A 126 -9.26 -24.16 13.72
C THR A 126 -10.18 -23.92 12.52
N GLY A 127 -9.85 -24.52 11.39
CA GLY A 127 -10.59 -24.35 10.13
C GLY A 127 -10.20 -23.11 9.32
N HIS A 128 -9.27 -22.26 9.82
CA HIS A 128 -8.75 -21.09 9.12
C HIS A 128 -7.28 -21.26 8.74
N GLN A 129 -6.81 -20.37 7.88
CA GLN A 129 -5.41 -20.24 7.55
C GLN A 129 -4.91 -18.85 7.96
N CYS A 130 -3.62 -18.75 8.28
CA CYS A 130 -2.98 -17.48 8.69
C CYS A 130 -1.65 -17.28 7.97
N GLY A 131 -1.27 -18.20 7.08
CA GLY A 131 0.07 -18.22 6.48
C GLY A 131 0.37 -17.04 5.60
N VAL A 132 -0.64 -16.49 4.89
CA VAL A 132 -0.40 -15.31 4.07
C VAL A 132 -0.29 -14.05 4.92
N TYR A 133 -1.04 -13.92 6.02
CA TYR A 133 -0.87 -12.83 6.97
C TYR A 133 0.51 -12.88 7.66
N THR A 134 0.89 -14.05 8.21
CA THR A 134 2.16 -14.18 8.92
C THR A 134 3.36 -13.91 8.00
N GLN A 135 3.27 -14.25 6.71
CA GLN A 135 4.28 -13.87 5.72
C GLN A 135 4.35 -12.35 5.51
N VAL A 136 3.23 -11.65 5.41
CA VAL A 136 3.20 -10.18 5.28
C VAL A 136 3.95 -9.51 6.40
N VAL A 137 3.72 -9.94 7.65
CA VAL A 137 4.30 -9.33 8.86
C VAL A 137 5.57 -10.04 9.35
N TRP A 138 6.17 -10.92 8.54
CA TRP A 138 7.35 -11.65 8.92
C TRP A 138 8.56 -10.75 9.13
N ARG A 139 9.03 -10.64 10.37
CA ARG A 139 10.08 -9.69 10.78
C ARG A 139 11.36 -9.83 9.97
N LYS A 140 11.78 -11.06 9.66
CA LYS A 140 13.04 -11.34 8.96
C LYS A 140 12.96 -11.13 7.45
N SER A 141 11.77 -10.99 6.86
CA SER A 141 11.62 -10.59 5.45
C SER A 141 11.91 -9.11 5.31
N LEU A 142 12.77 -8.75 4.34
CA LEU A 142 13.28 -7.39 4.14
C LEU A 142 12.91 -6.83 2.77
N GLU A 143 12.70 -7.71 1.79
CA GLU A 143 12.44 -7.33 0.40
C GLU A 143 11.12 -7.91 -0.10
N LEU A 144 10.47 -7.17 -0.97
CA LEU A 144 9.20 -7.51 -1.63
C LEU A 144 9.30 -7.32 -3.13
N GLY A 145 8.72 -8.24 -3.89
CA GLY A 145 8.49 -8.06 -5.32
C GLY A 145 7.23 -8.79 -5.76
N CYS A 146 6.30 -8.07 -6.36
CA CYS A 146 4.99 -8.58 -6.76
C CYS A 146 4.76 -8.44 -8.26
N ALA A 147 3.92 -9.31 -8.80
CA ALA A 147 3.39 -9.21 -10.14
C ALA A 147 1.98 -9.82 -10.23
N GLN A 148 1.23 -9.40 -11.24
CA GLN A 148 -0.10 -9.89 -11.52
C GLN A 148 -0.22 -10.24 -13.00
N ALA A 149 -1.00 -11.26 -13.31
CA ALA A 149 -1.44 -11.56 -14.67
C ALA A 149 -2.96 -11.75 -14.73
N THR A 150 -3.56 -11.26 -15.80
CA THR A 150 -4.96 -11.51 -16.13
C THR A 150 -5.08 -12.81 -16.92
N CYS A 151 -6.02 -13.66 -16.52
CA CYS A 151 -6.26 -14.96 -17.07
C CYS A 151 -7.38 -14.87 -18.12
N ALA A 152 -7.04 -15.09 -19.39
CA ALA A 152 -7.95 -14.83 -20.51
C ALA A 152 -9.18 -15.75 -20.56
N LYS A 153 -9.08 -17.00 -20.04
CA LYS A 153 -10.16 -17.97 -20.14
C LYS A 153 -11.28 -17.79 -19.12
N ASP A 154 -10.97 -17.26 -17.93
CA ASP A 154 -11.90 -17.28 -16.80
C ASP A 154 -12.26 -15.87 -16.31
N VAL A 155 -11.88 -14.82 -17.04
CA VAL A 155 -12.03 -13.43 -16.55
C VAL A 155 -11.57 -13.36 -15.08
N ALA A 156 -10.33 -13.79 -14.86
CA ALA A 156 -9.74 -13.89 -13.53
C ALA A 156 -8.37 -13.22 -13.49
N SER A 157 -7.81 -13.02 -12.31
CA SER A 157 -6.43 -12.57 -12.14
C SER A 157 -5.70 -13.41 -11.10
N LEU A 158 -4.41 -13.62 -11.34
CA LEU A 158 -3.48 -14.22 -10.38
C LEU A 158 -2.45 -13.18 -9.98
N THR A 159 -2.41 -12.86 -8.70
CA THR A 159 -1.40 -12.00 -8.07
C THR A 159 -0.44 -12.87 -7.26
N ILE A 160 0.86 -12.66 -7.43
CA ILE A 160 1.91 -13.32 -6.64
C ILE A 160 2.85 -12.25 -6.09
N CYS A 161 3.24 -12.38 -4.83
CA CYS A 161 4.32 -11.61 -4.21
C CYS A 161 5.39 -12.55 -3.66
N PHE A 162 6.66 -12.24 -3.91
CA PHE A 162 7.80 -12.89 -3.30
C PHE A 162 8.41 -12.02 -2.19
N TYR A 163 8.92 -12.72 -1.15
CA TYR A 163 9.57 -12.13 0.02
C TYR A 163 10.97 -12.71 0.19
N ASN A 164 11.94 -11.88 0.53
CA ASN A 164 13.31 -12.29 0.80
C ASN A 164 13.86 -11.62 2.06
N PRO A 165 14.39 -12.36 3.02
CA PRO A 165 14.34 -13.82 3.19
C PRO A 165 12.91 -14.36 3.28
N PRO A 166 12.71 -15.69 3.05
CA PRO A 166 11.40 -16.31 3.22
C PRO A 166 10.92 -16.24 4.66
N GLY A 167 9.62 -16.09 4.86
CA GLY A 167 8.97 -16.18 6.14
C GLY A 167 8.39 -17.56 6.44
N ASN A 168 7.54 -17.61 7.43
CA ASN A 168 6.82 -18.81 7.85
C ASN A 168 7.75 -19.98 8.21
N VAL A 169 8.89 -19.68 8.83
CA VAL A 169 9.82 -20.70 9.30
C VAL A 169 9.17 -21.46 10.46
N VAL A 170 9.13 -22.79 10.32
CA VAL A 170 8.53 -23.69 11.33
C VAL A 170 9.14 -23.46 12.70
N GLY A 171 8.30 -23.28 13.72
CA GLY A 171 8.73 -23.04 15.10
C GLY A 171 9.07 -21.58 15.43
N GLU A 172 9.08 -20.68 14.45
CA GLU A 172 9.32 -19.25 14.69
C GLU A 172 8.02 -18.45 14.68
N LYS A 173 7.99 -17.36 15.45
CA LYS A 173 6.91 -16.35 15.39
C LYS A 173 7.22 -15.31 14.32
N PRO A 174 6.18 -14.71 13.69
CA PRO A 174 6.39 -13.71 12.65
C PRO A 174 7.01 -12.41 13.19
N TYR A 175 6.72 -12.03 14.45
CA TYR A 175 7.19 -10.79 15.09
C TYR A 175 7.34 -10.91 16.58
#